data_fe27a89404013a07f7842440816795b0
#
_entry.id   fe27a89404013a07f7842440816795b0
#
_cell.length_a   1.000
_cell.length_b   1.000
_cell.length_c   1.000
_cell.angle_alpha   90.00
_cell.angle_beta   90.00
_cell.angle_gamma   90.00
#
_symmetry.space_group_name_H-M   'P 1'
#
loop_
_entity.id
_entity.type
_entity.pdbx_description
1 polymer ?
#
loop_
_entity_poly.entity_id
_entity_poly.type
_entity_poly.pdbx_seq_one_letter_code
_entity_poly.pdbx_strand_id
1 'polypeptide(L)'
;MLRIRFILRKGYLMNKKIRKISLLLCTLALVNILALGSVFASYEVPNYTKIVATVDGSAPAPDYLGRFDFELRDSEGNLIGYDKSIDSIVPEPFVNRYGDGSNIELQLYNIFKIYIQFKVPEQGPGYRDFTLKQIPTGIADMKYDPKIYNIRLHYRAIINPDGSFYKNEIDYYEVEGKTYDAFGSLFTLDENGTRVFPLGAHLNFLFNNKTVHYTSHTVNKVWKNGSETSIQAQLYQDGLAYGAPVELNAANGWTYTWTNLDDSYNWTVKEFSVPAGYKLDVETSVDGSITTLTNTKLTSPSIPPASSGRVHPVNTGDSSDAAAWFMMFSTSLLCICFAVSIKLRKQTR
;
A
#
# COMPACT_ATOMS: atom_id res chain seq x y z
N MET A 1 -1.21 -61.44 6.33
CA MET A 1 -1.01 -62.49 7.34
C MET A 1 -0.91 -63.92 6.78
N LEU A 2 -1.43 -64.27 5.63
CA LEU A 2 -1.43 -65.66 5.11
C LEU A 2 -0.14 -66.14 4.46
N ARG A 3 0.75 -65.28 3.96
CA ARG A 3 2.02 -65.69 3.33
C ARG A 3 3.18 -65.97 4.30
N ILE A 4 3.13 -65.45 5.49
CA ILE A 4 4.18 -65.68 6.52
C ILE A 4 4.06 -67.07 7.17
N ARG A 5 2.85 -67.67 7.18
CA ARG A 5 2.65 -69.04 7.70
C ARG A 5 3.20 -70.15 6.82
N PHE A 6 3.47 -69.89 5.53
CA PHE A 6 3.92 -70.91 4.60
C PHE A 6 5.48 -71.14 4.65
N ILE A 7 6.20 -70.14 5.11
CA ILE A 7 7.69 -70.19 5.19
C ILE A 7 8.15 -70.93 6.45
N LEU A 8 7.32 -71.03 7.49
CA LEU A 8 7.66 -71.69 8.75
C LEU A 8 7.42 -73.24 8.73
N ARG A 9 6.93 -73.83 7.64
CA ARG A 9 6.60 -75.26 7.55
C ARG A 9 7.65 -76.12 6.84
N LYS A 10 8.68 -75.54 6.24
CA LYS A 10 9.85 -76.31 5.73
C LYS A 10 10.97 -76.23 6.75
N GLY A 11 11.07 -77.33 7.54
CA GLY A 11 12.00 -77.46 8.64
C GLY A 11 13.47 -77.36 8.19
N TYR A 12 13.97 -76.14 8.27
CA TYR A 12 15.41 -75.89 8.37
C TYR A 12 15.73 -75.65 9.82
N LEU A 13 16.52 -76.55 10.42
CA LEU A 13 17.10 -76.35 11.74
C LEU A 13 18.06 -75.14 11.72
N MET A 14 17.52 -73.96 11.78
CA MET A 14 18.32 -72.75 11.95
C MET A 14 18.93 -72.74 13.37
N ASN A 15 20.26 -72.58 13.44
CA ASN A 15 21.03 -72.42 14.68
C ASN A 15 20.35 -71.36 15.57
N LYS A 16 20.24 -71.60 16.88
CA LYS A 16 19.61 -70.70 17.87
C LYS A 16 20.09 -69.26 17.79
N LYS A 17 21.36 -69.02 17.43
CA LYS A 17 21.92 -67.69 17.19
C LYS A 17 21.37 -67.03 15.97
N ILE A 18 21.22 -67.76 14.84
CA ILE A 18 20.66 -67.23 13.58
C ILE A 18 19.18 -66.87 13.75
N ARG A 19 18.45 -67.68 14.53
CA ARG A 19 17.05 -67.42 14.86
C ARG A 19 16.82 -66.16 15.68
N LYS A 20 17.74 -65.87 16.65
CA LYS A 20 17.73 -64.63 17.43
C LYS A 20 18.11 -63.41 16.58
N ILE A 21 19.05 -63.51 15.66
CA ILE A 21 19.49 -62.45 14.76
C ILE A 21 18.38 -62.18 13.74
N SER A 22 17.74 -63.21 13.15
CA SER A 22 16.64 -63.05 12.23
C SER A 22 15.42 -62.41 12.91
N LEU A 23 15.10 -62.78 14.16
CA LEU A 23 14.01 -62.18 14.94
C LEU A 23 14.33 -60.71 15.27
N LEU A 24 15.58 -60.38 15.62
CA LEU A 24 16.04 -59.03 15.89
C LEU A 24 15.97 -58.15 14.63
N LEU A 25 16.38 -58.67 13.46
CA LEU A 25 16.32 -57.97 12.20
C LEU A 25 14.85 -57.75 11.74
N CYS A 26 13.97 -58.75 11.95
CA CYS A 26 12.53 -58.56 11.65
C CYS A 26 11.89 -57.56 12.61
N THR A 27 12.23 -57.53 13.89
CA THR A 27 11.73 -56.52 14.84
C THR A 27 12.28 -55.12 14.52
N LEU A 28 13.56 -54.99 14.15
CA LEU A 28 14.12 -53.71 13.68
C LEU A 28 13.46 -53.23 12.38
N ALA A 29 13.18 -54.11 11.43
CA ALA A 29 12.47 -53.78 10.22
C ALA A 29 11.02 -53.36 10.49
N LEU A 30 10.32 -54.04 11.41
CA LEU A 30 8.95 -53.67 11.81
C LEU A 30 8.92 -52.32 12.55
N VAL A 31 9.88 -52.06 13.42
CA VAL A 31 10.02 -50.77 14.15
C VAL A 31 10.31 -49.64 13.14
N ASN A 32 11.16 -49.87 12.14
CA ASN A 32 11.41 -48.87 11.09
C ASN A 32 10.19 -48.68 10.19
N ILE A 33 9.42 -49.72 9.87
CA ILE A 33 8.16 -49.60 9.11
C ILE A 33 7.09 -48.88 9.93
N LEU A 34 6.98 -49.13 11.23
CA LEU A 34 6.10 -48.41 12.12
C LEU A 34 6.55 -46.96 12.36
N ALA A 35 7.86 -46.70 12.45
CA ALA A 35 8.39 -45.35 12.52
C ALA A 35 8.19 -44.57 11.21
N LEU A 36 8.34 -45.22 10.04
CA LEU A 36 7.99 -44.64 8.75
C LEU A 36 6.49 -44.44 8.62
N GLY A 37 5.66 -45.37 9.14
CA GLY A 37 4.20 -45.20 9.16
C GLY A 37 3.70 -44.06 10.04
N SER A 38 4.42 -43.77 11.14
CA SER A 38 4.11 -42.61 11.99
C SER A 38 4.65 -41.28 11.42
N VAL A 39 5.62 -41.32 10.51
CA VAL A 39 6.07 -40.13 9.77
C VAL A 39 5.11 -39.76 8.64
N PHE A 40 4.27 -40.69 8.18
CA PHE A 40 3.20 -40.41 7.21
C PHE A 40 1.85 -40.08 7.89
N ALA A 41 1.77 -40.10 9.22
CA ALA A 41 0.59 -39.63 9.94
C ALA A 41 0.62 -38.10 9.95
N SER A 42 -0.21 -37.49 9.13
CA SER A 42 -0.41 -36.05 9.00
C SER A 42 0.83 -35.26 8.54
N TYR A 43 1.23 -35.44 7.30
CA TYR A 43 1.84 -34.33 6.58
C TYR A 43 0.72 -33.31 6.36
N GLU A 44 0.46 -32.47 7.35
CA GLU A 44 -0.26 -31.24 7.12
C GLU A 44 0.60 -30.48 6.11
N VAL A 45 0.11 -30.34 4.91
CA VAL A 45 0.76 -29.51 3.90
C VAL A 45 0.89 -28.12 4.51
N PRO A 46 2.10 -27.63 4.76
CA PRO A 46 2.25 -26.36 5.44
C PRO A 46 1.58 -25.29 4.56
N ASN A 47 0.53 -24.66 5.07
CA ASN A 47 -0.04 -23.50 4.41
C ASN A 47 0.87 -22.31 4.70
N TYR A 48 1.70 -21.95 3.73
CA TYR A 48 2.67 -20.86 3.88
C TYR A 48 2.11 -19.48 3.54
N THR A 49 0.87 -19.41 3.06
CA THR A 49 0.26 -18.14 2.64
C THR A 49 -0.34 -17.42 3.83
N LYS A 50 0.09 -16.18 4.05
CA LYS A 50 -0.39 -15.33 5.15
C LYS A 50 -0.82 -13.97 4.66
N ILE A 51 -1.82 -13.40 5.33
CA ILE A 51 -2.07 -11.97 5.33
C ILE A 51 -1.44 -11.41 6.60
N VAL A 52 -0.58 -10.41 6.45
CA VAL A 52 0.11 -9.74 7.54
C VAL A 52 -0.37 -8.29 7.59
N ALA A 53 -1.09 -7.92 8.65
CA ALA A 53 -1.46 -6.54 8.90
C ALA A 53 -0.48 -5.95 9.92
N THR A 54 0.06 -4.76 9.61
CA THR A 54 0.88 -3.98 10.53
C THR A 54 0.20 -2.64 10.81
N VAL A 55 0.57 -2.02 11.93
CA VAL A 55 0.22 -0.64 12.27
C VAL A 55 1.53 0.10 12.56
N ASP A 56 1.79 1.18 11.84
CA ASP A 56 3.03 1.97 11.94
C ASP A 56 4.30 1.10 11.79
N GLY A 57 4.25 0.11 10.89
CA GLY A 57 5.34 -0.80 10.60
C GLY A 57 5.60 -1.89 11.65
N SER A 58 4.75 -1.98 12.68
CA SER A 58 4.86 -2.97 13.76
C SER A 58 3.63 -3.89 13.81
N ALA A 59 3.73 -5.01 14.54
CA ALA A 59 2.55 -5.81 14.86
C ALA A 59 1.49 -4.96 15.56
N PRO A 60 0.19 -5.14 15.25
CA PRO A 60 -0.87 -4.36 15.86
C PRO A 60 -0.86 -4.50 17.39
N ALA A 61 -1.13 -3.38 18.09
CA ALA A 61 -1.37 -3.39 19.52
C ALA A 61 -2.58 -4.29 19.87
N PRO A 62 -2.68 -4.81 21.11
CA PRO A 62 -3.77 -5.70 21.52
C PRO A 62 -5.17 -5.21 21.19
N ASP A 63 -5.41 -3.91 21.23
CA ASP A 63 -6.71 -3.29 20.93
C ASP A 63 -7.11 -3.37 19.45
N TYR A 64 -6.18 -3.65 18.56
CA TYR A 64 -6.39 -3.82 17.13
C TYR A 64 -6.47 -5.28 16.69
N LEU A 65 -6.17 -6.22 17.59
CA LEU A 65 -6.20 -7.64 17.28
C LEU A 65 -7.59 -8.08 16.85
N GLY A 66 -7.66 -8.83 15.74
CA GLY A 66 -8.94 -9.32 15.23
C GLY A 66 -9.85 -8.27 14.59
N ARG A 67 -9.36 -7.05 14.34
CA ARG A 67 -10.14 -5.93 13.80
C ARG A 67 -9.83 -5.58 12.35
N PHE A 68 -9.00 -6.36 11.66
CA PHE A 68 -8.69 -6.18 10.24
C PHE A 68 -9.41 -7.24 9.42
N ASP A 69 -10.24 -6.80 8.48
CA ASP A 69 -10.96 -7.66 7.56
C ASP A 69 -10.40 -7.52 6.15
N PHE A 70 -10.52 -8.59 5.37
CA PHE A 70 -10.01 -8.67 4.01
C PHE A 70 -11.03 -9.29 3.09
N GLU A 71 -11.05 -8.88 1.82
CA GLU A 71 -11.88 -9.50 0.81
C GLU A 71 -11.06 -10.02 -0.35
N LEU A 72 -11.36 -11.26 -0.77
CA LEU A 72 -10.90 -11.85 -2.01
C LEU A 72 -12.08 -11.86 -2.99
N ARG A 73 -11.86 -11.34 -4.19
CA ARG A 73 -12.86 -11.33 -5.26
C ARG A 73 -12.32 -11.97 -6.52
N ASP A 74 -13.19 -12.66 -7.27
CA ASP A 74 -12.87 -13.12 -8.63
C ASP A 74 -12.98 -11.97 -9.65
N SER A 75 -12.69 -12.27 -10.92
CA SER A 75 -12.72 -11.31 -12.03
C SER A 75 -14.13 -10.78 -12.34
N GLU A 76 -15.18 -11.44 -11.88
CA GLU A 76 -16.57 -11.02 -12.01
C GLU A 76 -16.99 -10.12 -10.83
N GLY A 77 -16.12 -9.96 -9.83
CA GLY A 77 -16.37 -9.18 -8.62
C GLY A 77 -17.08 -9.96 -7.51
N ASN A 78 -17.31 -11.27 -7.68
CA ASN A 78 -17.91 -12.10 -6.63
C ASN A 78 -16.97 -12.24 -5.44
N LEU A 79 -17.50 -12.14 -4.24
CA LEU A 79 -16.78 -12.33 -3.00
C LEU A 79 -16.49 -13.81 -2.78
N ILE A 80 -15.24 -14.15 -2.49
CA ILE A 80 -14.75 -15.52 -2.32
C ILE A 80 -14.23 -15.68 -0.89
N GLY A 81 -15.03 -16.25 -0.02
CA GLY A 81 -14.66 -16.68 1.33
C GLY A 81 -14.48 -18.18 1.40
N TYR A 82 -14.11 -18.68 2.57
CA TYR A 82 -13.95 -20.10 2.83
C TYR A 82 -14.46 -20.47 4.22
N ASP A 83 -15.43 -21.37 4.24
CA ASP A 83 -15.90 -21.98 5.49
C ASP A 83 -15.26 -23.37 5.66
N LYS A 84 -14.31 -23.45 6.60
CA LYS A 84 -13.59 -24.68 6.92
C LYS A 84 -14.51 -25.78 7.47
N SER A 85 -15.61 -25.41 8.11
CA SER A 85 -16.52 -26.38 8.76
C SER A 85 -17.31 -27.22 7.76
N ILE A 86 -17.57 -26.65 6.59
CA ILE A 86 -18.31 -27.31 5.49
C ILE A 86 -17.44 -27.54 4.24
N ASP A 87 -16.14 -27.19 4.31
CA ASP A 87 -15.19 -27.26 3.20
C ASP A 87 -15.74 -26.65 1.90
N SER A 88 -16.26 -25.41 2.00
CA SER A 88 -16.95 -24.76 0.90
C SER A 88 -16.58 -23.27 0.75
N ILE A 89 -16.75 -22.76 -0.49
CA ILE A 89 -16.69 -21.32 -0.76
C ILE A 89 -18.01 -20.68 -0.33
N VAL A 90 -17.86 -19.57 0.41
CA VAL A 90 -18.96 -18.74 0.88
C VAL A 90 -18.76 -17.30 0.41
N PRO A 91 -19.82 -16.52 0.13
CA PRO A 91 -19.70 -15.13 -0.30
C PRO A 91 -19.49 -14.20 0.90
N GLU A 92 -18.45 -14.46 1.69
CA GLU A 92 -18.14 -13.71 2.90
C GLU A 92 -16.68 -13.22 2.88
N PRO A 93 -16.37 -12.07 3.51
CA PRO A 93 -15.01 -11.60 3.68
C PRO A 93 -14.24 -12.48 4.69
N PHE A 94 -12.92 -12.46 4.59
CA PHE A 94 -12.04 -13.03 5.61
C PHE A 94 -12.03 -12.13 6.83
N VAL A 95 -12.59 -12.63 7.92
CA VAL A 95 -12.62 -11.91 9.20
C VAL A 95 -11.56 -12.51 10.10
N ASN A 96 -10.65 -11.69 10.61
CA ASN A 96 -9.62 -12.12 11.56
C ASN A 96 -10.20 -12.33 12.95
N ARG A 97 -11.03 -13.36 13.12
CA ARG A 97 -11.66 -13.66 14.42
C ARG A 97 -10.79 -14.51 15.34
N TYR A 98 -9.73 -15.14 14.85
CA TYR A 98 -9.01 -16.20 15.56
C TYR A 98 -7.47 -16.07 15.52
N GLY A 99 -6.91 -15.00 14.96
CA GLY A 99 -5.46 -14.80 14.89
C GLY A 99 -4.90 -14.16 16.17
N ASP A 100 -3.61 -14.32 16.37
CA ASP A 100 -2.83 -13.52 17.32
C ASP A 100 -2.74 -12.03 16.89
N GLY A 101 -3.53 -11.66 15.89
CA GLY A 101 -3.81 -10.32 15.42
C GLY A 101 -2.86 -9.75 14.38
N SER A 102 -1.69 -10.30 14.20
CA SER A 102 -0.72 -9.81 13.21
C SER A 102 -0.68 -10.64 11.93
N ASN A 103 -1.07 -11.92 12.01
CA ASN A 103 -1.00 -12.85 10.91
C ASN A 103 -2.30 -13.63 10.77
N ILE A 104 -2.93 -13.53 9.59
CA ILE A 104 -4.05 -14.37 9.21
C ILE A 104 -3.51 -15.46 8.30
N GLU A 105 -3.68 -16.71 8.68
CA GLU A 105 -3.42 -17.82 7.80
C GLU A 105 -4.48 -17.86 6.69
N LEU A 106 -4.08 -17.52 5.46
CA LEU A 106 -4.96 -17.56 4.31
C LEU A 106 -4.86 -18.94 3.64
N GLN A 107 -5.90 -19.75 3.78
CA GLN A 107 -5.94 -21.10 3.18
C GLN A 107 -6.19 -21.04 1.66
N LEU A 108 -5.31 -20.36 0.93
CA LEU A 108 -5.45 -20.07 -0.49
C LEU A 108 -5.55 -21.35 -1.32
N TYR A 109 -4.78 -22.38 -0.95
CA TYR A 109 -4.85 -23.68 -1.60
C TYR A 109 -6.24 -24.29 -1.54
N ASN A 110 -6.87 -24.34 -0.37
CA ASN A 110 -8.19 -24.92 -0.20
C ASN A 110 -9.26 -24.11 -0.93
N ILE A 111 -9.20 -22.78 -0.83
CA ILE A 111 -10.10 -21.87 -1.53
C ILE A 111 -10.06 -22.13 -3.05
N PHE A 112 -8.87 -22.10 -3.64
CA PHE A 112 -8.72 -22.21 -5.08
C PHE A 112 -8.93 -23.63 -5.60
N LYS A 113 -8.59 -24.66 -4.81
CA LYS A 113 -8.94 -26.05 -5.12
C LYS A 113 -10.45 -26.22 -5.30
N ILE A 114 -11.24 -25.70 -4.36
CA ILE A 114 -12.70 -25.76 -4.43
C ILE A 114 -13.23 -24.85 -5.55
N TYR A 115 -12.69 -23.64 -5.68
CA TYR A 115 -13.08 -22.74 -6.76
C TYR A 115 -12.90 -23.37 -8.14
N ILE A 116 -11.73 -23.98 -8.41
CA ILE A 116 -11.48 -24.67 -9.67
C ILE A 116 -12.46 -25.83 -9.88
N GLN A 117 -12.74 -26.58 -8.82
CA GLN A 117 -13.62 -27.75 -8.92
C GLN A 117 -15.08 -27.38 -9.26
N PHE A 118 -15.59 -26.28 -8.71
CA PHE A 118 -17.01 -25.93 -8.82
C PHE A 118 -17.31 -24.74 -9.74
N LYS A 119 -16.33 -23.88 -10.02
CA LYS A 119 -16.52 -22.66 -10.78
C LYS A 119 -15.78 -22.63 -12.12
N VAL A 120 -14.93 -23.64 -12.39
CA VAL A 120 -14.16 -23.73 -13.64
C VAL A 120 -14.57 -24.99 -14.39
N PRO A 121 -15.60 -24.92 -15.28
CA PRO A 121 -16.09 -26.07 -16.02
C PRO A 121 -15.19 -26.49 -17.16
N GLU A 122 -14.36 -25.56 -17.71
CA GLU A 122 -13.50 -25.84 -18.83
C GLU A 122 -12.25 -26.62 -18.42
N GLN A 123 -11.84 -27.58 -19.24
CA GLN A 123 -10.61 -28.33 -19.07
C GLN A 123 -9.39 -27.42 -19.27
N GLY A 124 -8.41 -27.45 -18.31
CA GLY A 124 -7.17 -26.72 -18.40
C GLY A 124 -6.21 -27.20 -19.50
N PRO A 125 -5.10 -26.51 -19.75
CA PRO A 125 -4.61 -25.42 -18.91
C PRO A 125 -5.36 -24.11 -19.09
N GLY A 126 -5.38 -23.28 -18.04
CA GLY A 126 -6.01 -21.97 -18.02
C GLY A 126 -5.64 -21.16 -16.80
N TYR A 127 -6.24 -19.98 -16.66
CA TYR A 127 -6.05 -19.13 -15.48
C TYR A 127 -7.34 -18.46 -15.04
N ARG A 128 -7.33 -17.96 -13.79
CA ARG A 128 -8.36 -17.09 -13.20
C ARG A 128 -7.70 -15.99 -12.41
N ASP A 129 -8.23 -14.78 -12.54
CA ASP A 129 -7.73 -13.60 -11.84
C ASP A 129 -8.58 -13.30 -10.61
N PHE A 130 -7.91 -12.90 -9.53
CA PHE A 130 -8.52 -12.50 -8.27
C PHE A 130 -7.86 -11.24 -7.76
N THR A 131 -8.58 -10.52 -6.90
CA THR A 131 -8.07 -9.40 -6.16
C THR A 131 -8.24 -9.63 -4.66
N LEU A 132 -7.18 -9.29 -3.89
CA LEU A 132 -7.22 -9.31 -2.43
C LEU A 132 -6.93 -7.89 -1.92
N LYS A 133 -7.80 -7.37 -1.07
CA LYS A 133 -7.63 -6.06 -0.41
C LYS A 133 -8.13 -6.07 1.01
N GLN A 134 -7.68 -5.09 1.78
CA GLN A 134 -8.18 -4.83 3.12
C GLN A 134 -9.50 -4.06 3.06
N ILE A 135 -10.41 -4.33 4.02
CA ILE A 135 -11.68 -3.64 4.18
C ILE A 135 -11.57 -2.72 5.40
N PRO A 136 -11.89 -1.41 5.29
CA PRO A 136 -12.00 -0.53 6.44
C PRO A 136 -13.07 -1.03 7.42
N THR A 137 -12.68 -1.28 8.67
CA THR A 137 -13.57 -1.79 9.74
C THR A 137 -14.03 -0.72 10.71
N GLY A 138 -13.73 0.57 10.41
CA GLY A 138 -14.16 1.69 11.25
C GLY A 138 -13.35 1.85 12.55
N ILE A 139 -12.10 1.37 12.58
CA ILE A 139 -11.19 1.70 13.69
C ILE A 139 -10.94 3.21 13.64
N ALA A 140 -11.24 3.89 14.75
CA ALA A 140 -10.99 5.33 14.86
C ALA A 140 -9.50 5.64 14.64
N ASP A 141 -9.24 6.74 13.98
CA ASP A 141 -7.88 7.26 13.74
C ASP A 141 -6.96 6.26 13.02
N MET A 142 -7.54 5.41 12.17
CA MET A 142 -6.81 4.43 11.36
C MET A 142 -6.88 4.78 9.87
N LYS A 143 -5.74 4.94 9.24
CA LYS A 143 -5.56 5.00 7.79
C LYS A 143 -5.22 3.60 7.29
N TYR A 144 -6.19 2.96 6.65
CA TYR A 144 -6.04 1.62 6.12
C TYR A 144 -5.15 1.62 4.88
N ASP A 145 -4.35 0.57 4.72
CA ASP A 145 -3.54 0.37 3.51
C ASP A 145 -4.46 0.18 2.29
N PRO A 146 -4.39 1.04 1.27
CA PRO A 146 -5.22 0.93 0.08
C PRO A 146 -4.73 -0.14 -0.90
N LYS A 147 -3.70 -0.90 -0.55
CA LYS A 147 -3.08 -1.87 -1.44
C LYS A 147 -4.06 -2.93 -1.92
N ILE A 148 -4.00 -3.22 -3.22
CA ILE A 148 -4.74 -4.31 -3.85
C ILE A 148 -3.71 -5.27 -4.45
N TYR A 149 -3.79 -6.52 -4.04
CA TYR A 149 -3.01 -7.59 -4.66
C TYR A 149 -3.81 -8.23 -5.78
N ASN A 150 -3.22 -8.30 -6.97
CA ASN A 150 -3.73 -9.08 -8.09
C ASN A 150 -3.09 -10.46 -8.04
N ILE A 151 -3.94 -11.49 -8.03
CA ILE A 151 -3.53 -12.89 -7.96
C ILE A 151 -4.01 -13.57 -9.22
N ARG A 152 -3.09 -14.12 -10.00
CA ARG A 152 -3.45 -14.98 -11.13
C ARG A 152 -3.22 -16.43 -10.76
N LEU A 153 -4.28 -17.19 -10.70
CA LEU A 153 -4.29 -18.62 -10.45
C LEU A 153 -4.19 -19.37 -11.78
N HIS A 154 -3.10 -20.11 -11.98
CA HIS A 154 -2.95 -21.02 -13.10
C HIS A 154 -3.38 -22.43 -12.69
N TYR A 155 -4.10 -23.10 -13.58
CA TYR A 155 -4.54 -24.46 -13.38
C TYR A 155 -4.26 -25.31 -14.61
N ARG A 156 -4.11 -26.62 -14.41
CA ARG A 156 -3.87 -27.62 -15.43
C ARG A 156 -4.88 -28.77 -15.35
N ALA A 157 -5.10 -29.44 -16.47
CA ALA A 157 -5.88 -30.65 -16.50
C ALA A 157 -5.07 -31.83 -15.99
N ILE A 158 -5.71 -32.68 -15.18
CA ILE A 158 -5.22 -34.01 -14.84
C ILE A 158 -6.00 -35.00 -15.70
N ILE A 159 -5.28 -35.85 -16.41
CA ILE A 159 -5.81 -36.80 -17.36
C ILE A 159 -5.65 -38.23 -16.81
N ASN A 160 -6.68 -39.06 -16.93
CA ASN A 160 -6.65 -40.47 -16.58
C ASN A 160 -5.70 -41.27 -17.52
N PRO A 161 -5.26 -42.48 -17.14
CA PRO A 161 -4.43 -43.31 -17.98
C PRO A 161 -5.09 -43.70 -19.32
N ASP A 162 -6.41 -43.66 -19.42
CA ASP A 162 -7.17 -43.90 -20.65
C ASP A 162 -7.30 -42.68 -21.57
N GLY A 163 -6.71 -41.53 -21.17
CA GLY A 163 -6.77 -40.27 -21.91
C GLY A 163 -7.99 -39.39 -21.59
N SER A 164 -8.90 -39.86 -20.74
CA SER A 164 -10.06 -39.05 -20.36
C SER A 164 -9.69 -37.97 -19.33
N PHE A 165 -10.41 -36.84 -19.36
CA PHE A 165 -10.26 -35.78 -18.38
C PHE A 165 -10.73 -36.27 -17.00
N TYR A 166 -9.93 -36.03 -15.95
CA TYR A 166 -10.27 -36.35 -14.58
C TYR A 166 -10.70 -35.11 -13.79
N LYS A 167 -9.83 -34.10 -13.68
CA LYS A 167 -10.08 -32.84 -12.96
C LYS A 167 -9.11 -31.76 -13.37
N ASN A 168 -9.43 -30.54 -13.02
CA ASN A 168 -8.44 -29.48 -12.98
C ASN A 168 -7.71 -29.47 -11.61
N GLU A 169 -6.45 -29.06 -11.61
CA GLU A 169 -5.61 -28.91 -10.43
C GLU A 169 -4.84 -27.58 -10.48
N ILE A 170 -4.56 -26.99 -9.32
CA ILE A 170 -3.74 -25.80 -9.22
C ILE A 170 -2.34 -26.13 -9.73
N ASP A 171 -1.82 -25.30 -10.62
CA ASP A 171 -0.45 -25.39 -11.08
C ASP A 171 0.47 -24.43 -10.32
N TYR A 172 0.16 -23.13 -10.34
CA TYR A 172 0.88 -22.09 -9.60
C TYR A 172 0.08 -20.79 -9.52
N TYR A 173 0.59 -19.84 -8.73
CA TYR A 173 0.05 -18.46 -8.66
C TYR A 173 1.08 -17.45 -9.18
N GLU A 174 0.60 -16.38 -9.78
CA GLU A 174 1.37 -15.18 -10.04
C GLU A 174 0.85 -14.04 -9.15
N VAL A 175 1.73 -13.43 -8.38
CA VAL A 175 1.44 -12.27 -7.54
C VAL A 175 2.59 -11.29 -7.65
N GLU A 176 2.32 -10.04 -8.03
CA GLU A 176 3.33 -8.97 -8.16
C GLU A 176 4.55 -9.39 -9.00
N GLY A 177 4.34 -10.11 -10.11
CA GLY A 177 5.40 -10.58 -11.02
C GLY A 177 6.26 -11.71 -10.48
N LYS A 178 5.87 -12.34 -9.38
CA LYS A 178 6.51 -13.52 -8.82
C LYS A 178 5.62 -14.74 -8.94
N THR A 179 6.23 -15.93 -9.06
CA THR A 179 5.53 -17.21 -9.17
C THR A 179 5.65 -18.01 -7.88
N TYR A 180 4.53 -18.60 -7.46
CA TYR A 180 4.42 -19.39 -6.24
C TYR A 180 3.73 -20.71 -6.56
N ASP A 181 4.20 -21.83 -5.99
CA ASP A 181 3.53 -23.11 -6.13
C ASP A 181 2.13 -23.12 -5.49
N ALA A 182 1.41 -24.21 -5.63
CA ALA A 182 0.06 -24.36 -5.09
C ALA A 182 -0.03 -24.11 -3.57
N PHE A 183 1.07 -24.23 -2.83
CA PHE A 183 1.16 -24.05 -1.39
C PHE A 183 1.72 -22.70 -0.96
N GLY A 184 2.01 -21.83 -1.92
CA GLY A 184 2.52 -20.49 -1.67
C GLY A 184 4.04 -20.39 -1.54
N SER A 185 4.81 -21.44 -1.91
CA SER A 185 6.27 -21.35 -1.94
C SER A 185 6.74 -20.66 -3.22
N LEU A 186 7.58 -19.63 -3.07
CA LEU A 186 8.21 -18.95 -4.21
C LEU A 186 9.06 -19.92 -5.02
N PHE A 187 8.98 -19.87 -6.33
CA PHE A 187 9.89 -20.58 -7.22
C PHE A 187 10.30 -19.73 -8.42
N THR A 188 11.42 -20.10 -9.03
CA THR A 188 11.87 -19.65 -10.34
C THR A 188 12.09 -20.87 -11.23
N LEU A 189 12.22 -20.66 -12.54
CA LEU A 189 12.61 -21.75 -13.46
C LEU A 189 14.10 -21.60 -13.76
N ASP A 190 14.82 -22.73 -13.75
CA ASP A 190 16.19 -22.81 -14.24
C ASP A 190 16.23 -22.84 -15.79
N GLU A 191 17.41 -22.95 -16.37
CA GLU A 191 17.63 -23.03 -17.82
C GLU A 191 16.96 -24.23 -18.49
N ASN A 192 16.62 -25.27 -17.71
CA ASN A 192 15.96 -26.49 -18.19
C ASN A 192 14.43 -26.45 -17.94
N GLY A 193 13.89 -25.34 -17.39
CA GLY A 193 12.49 -25.20 -17.04
C GLY A 193 12.10 -25.92 -15.74
N THR A 194 13.07 -26.32 -14.90
CA THR A 194 12.81 -26.96 -13.61
C THR A 194 12.55 -25.90 -12.53
N ARG A 195 11.56 -26.16 -11.64
CA ARG A 195 11.26 -25.26 -10.53
C ARG A 195 12.36 -25.30 -9.48
N VAL A 196 12.92 -24.14 -9.15
CA VAL A 196 13.92 -23.93 -8.08
C VAL A 196 13.29 -23.11 -6.98
N PHE A 197 13.32 -23.63 -5.75
CA PHE A 197 12.70 -23.03 -4.59
C PHE A 197 13.73 -22.35 -3.70
N PRO A 198 13.73 -21.01 -3.56
CA PRO A 198 14.53 -20.32 -2.54
C PRO A 198 14.08 -20.70 -1.13
N LEU A 199 15.02 -20.97 -0.25
CA LEU A 199 14.72 -21.39 1.12
C LEU A 199 13.91 -20.32 1.87
N GLY A 200 12.77 -20.72 2.45
CA GLY A 200 11.93 -19.89 3.32
C GLY A 200 11.17 -18.75 2.61
N ALA A 201 11.17 -18.72 1.28
CA ALA A 201 10.45 -17.69 0.55
C ALA A 201 9.00 -18.13 0.27
N HIS A 202 8.06 -17.50 0.97
CA HIS A 202 6.62 -17.81 0.88
C HIS A 202 5.79 -16.58 0.52
N LEU A 203 4.60 -16.81 -0.03
CA LEU A 203 3.63 -15.78 -0.36
C LEU A 203 3.06 -15.16 0.92
N ASN A 204 3.31 -13.87 1.09
CA ASN A 204 2.72 -13.05 2.15
C ASN A 204 2.07 -11.82 1.55
N PHE A 205 0.86 -11.52 1.98
CA PHE A 205 0.14 -10.30 1.63
C PHE A 205 0.30 -9.31 2.78
N LEU A 206 1.12 -8.29 2.58
CA LEU A 206 1.44 -7.29 3.61
C LEU A 206 0.57 -6.06 3.44
N PHE A 207 -0.16 -5.69 4.49
CA PHE A 207 -0.94 -4.47 4.59
C PHE A 207 -0.40 -3.60 5.73
N ASN A 208 0.07 -2.39 5.40
CA ASN A 208 0.70 -1.46 6.32
C ASN A 208 -0.28 -0.33 6.66
N ASN A 209 -1.00 -0.49 7.75
CA ASN A 209 -1.90 0.53 8.27
C ASN A 209 -1.12 1.60 9.06
N LYS A 210 -1.69 2.77 9.21
CA LYS A 210 -1.09 3.86 9.98
C LYS A 210 -2.10 4.43 10.95
N THR A 211 -1.66 4.75 12.14
CA THR A 211 -2.44 5.61 13.04
C THR A 211 -2.42 7.04 12.52
N VAL A 212 -3.55 7.71 12.63
CA VAL A 212 -3.67 9.14 12.29
C VAL A 212 -3.58 9.92 13.59
N HIS A 213 -2.55 10.74 13.71
CA HIS A 213 -2.45 11.73 14.78
C HIS A 213 -2.93 13.07 14.25
N TYR A 214 -3.60 13.82 15.10
CA TYR A 214 -4.16 15.10 14.70
C TYR A 214 -3.43 16.24 15.37
N THR A 215 -3.24 17.30 14.62
CA THR A 215 -2.67 18.56 15.07
C THR A 215 -3.63 19.71 14.82
N SER A 216 -3.21 20.90 15.15
CA SER A 216 -3.89 22.16 14.84
C SER A 216 -2.91 23.14 14.24
N HIS A 217 -3.42 24.06 13.43
CA HIS A 217 -2.64 25.17 12.90
C HIS A 217 -3.38 26.48 13.12
N THR A 218 -2.72 27.45 13.76
CA THR A 218 -3.27 28.76 14.04
C THR A 218 -2.67 29.82 13.12
N VAL A 219 -3.50 30.68 12.61
CA VAL A 219 -3.06 31.89 11.93
C VAL A 219 -3.39 33.12 12.74
N ASN A 220 -2.43 34.03 12.86
CA ASN A 220 -2.59 35.34 13.48
C ASN A 220 -2.31 36.43 12.45
N LYS A 221 -3.16 37.47 12.41
CA LYS A 221 -2.97 38.65 11.60
C LYS A 221 -2.49 39.81 12.44
N VAL A 222 -1.40 40.43 12.03
CA VAL A 222 -0.82 41.62 12.67
C VAL A 222 -0.79 42.77 11.66
N TRP A 223 -1.15 43.98 12.12
CA TRP A 223 -1.07 45.20 11.32
C TRP A 223 0.00 46.13 11.88
N LYS A 224 0.79 46.73 11.01
CA LYS A 224 1.77 47.76 11.33
C LYS A 224 1.51 49.02 10.47
N ASN A 225 1.42 50.18 11.14
CA ASN A 225 1.23 51.49 10.50
C ASN A 225 -0.09 51.64 9.70
N GLY A 226 -1.07 50.82 9.96
CA GLY A 226 -2.38 50.85 9.30
C GLY A 226 -3.18 49.59 9.62
N SER A 227 -4.40 49.51 9.10
CA SER A 227 -5.26 48.32 9.21
C SER A 227 -6.32 48.34 8.11
N GLU A 228 -6.85 47.19 7.80
CA GLU A 228 -8.03 47.00 6.94
C GLU A 228 -9.15 46.38 7.76
N THR A 229 -10.35 46.27 7.18
CA THR A 229 -11.51 45.67 7.86
C THR A 229 -11.42 44.17 8.03
N SER A 230 -10.86 43.50 7.01
CA SER A 230 -10.63 42.06 7.01
C SER A 230 -9.60 41.64 5.97
N ILE A 231 -9.06 40.45 6.10
CA ILE A 231 -8.32 39.73 5.05
C ILE A 231 -8.81 38.29 4.98
N GLN A 232 -8.43 37.57 3.92
CA GLN A 232 -8.64 36.13 3.82
C GLN A 232 -7.31 35.38 3.97
N ALA A 233 -7.31 34.30 4.75
CA ALA A 233 -6.20 33.38 4.91
C ALA A 233 -6.58 32.00 4.40
N GLN A 234 -5.68 31.39 3.61
CA GLN A 234 -5.87 30.06 3.04
C GLN A 234 -4.91 29.05 3.68
N LEU A 235 -5.45 27.93 4.15
CA LEU A 235 -4.67 26.78 4.59
C LEU A 235 -4.22 25.95 3.38
N TYR A 236 -3.00 25.42 3.45
CA TYR A 236 -2.43 24.54 2.42
C TYR A 236 -1.93 23.26 3.05
N GLN A 237 -2.23 22.13 2.40
CA GLN A 237 -1.74 20.79 2.69
C GLN A 237 -0.70 20.43 1.62
N ASP A 238 0.56 20.21 2.01
CA ASP A 238 1.66 19.92 1.07
C ASP A 238 1.74 20.88 -0.13
N GLY A 239 1.41 22.16 0.11
CA GLY A 239 1.41 23.20 -0.92
C GLY A 239 0.15 23.31 -1.78
N LEU A 240 -0.85 22.42 -1.60
CA LEU A 240 -2.16 22.48 -2.25
C LEU A 240 -3.18 23.14 -1.33
N ALA A 241 -4.06 23.99 -1.89
CA ALA A 241 -5.12 24.66 -1.11
C ALA A 241 -6.04 23.61 -0.46
N TYR A 242 -6.28 23.75 0.85
CA TYR A 242 -7.12 22.87 1.63
C TYR A 242 -8.31 23.63 2.21
N GLY A 243 -9.51 23.17 1.90
CA GLY A 243 -10.76 23.83 2.31
C GLY A 243 -10.95 25.22 1.69
N ALA A 244 -11.92 25.96 2.22
CA ALA A 244 -12.17 27.33 1.85
C ALA A 244 -11.28 28.32 2.63
N PRO A 245 -10.93 29.49 2.06
CA PRO A 245 -10.27 30.55 2.81
C PRO A 245 -11.12 31.00 4.00
N VAL A 246 -10.45 31.40 5.08
CA VAL A 246 -11.09 31.94 6.29
C VAL A 246 -10.87 33.44 6.36
N GLU A 247 -11.90 34.17 6.82
CA GLU A 247 -11.81 35.60 7.05
C GLU A 247 -11.20 35.90 8.42
N LEU A 248 -10.23 36.81 8.46
CA LEU A 248 -9.65 37.36 9.67
C LEU A 248 -10.03 38.84 9.79
N ASN A 249 -10.63 39.21 10.92
CA ASN A 249 -11.13 40.55 11.17
C ASN A 249 -11.17 40.84 12.69
N ALA A 250 -11.61 42.01 13.08
CA ALA A 250 -11.70 42.42 14.51
C ALA A 250 -12.66 41.52 15.31
N ALA A 251 -13.72 40.99 14.70
CA ALA A 251 -14.72 40.19 15.40
C ALA A 251 -14.17 38.83 15.87
N ASN A 252 -13.22 38.26 15.14
CA ASN A 252 -12.53 37.03 15.53
C ASN A 252 -11.13 37.27 16.15
N GLY A 253 -10.84 38.51 16.53
CA GLY A 253 -9.56 38.88 17.15
C GLY A 253 -8.36 38.72 16.20
N TRP A 254 -8.59 38.73 14.88
CA TRP A 254 -7.55 38.57 13.88
C TRP A 254 -6.84 37.20 13.94
N THR A 255 -7.53 36.17 14.42
CA THR A 255 -6.97 34.81 14.58
C THR A 255 -7.99 33.76 14.11
N TYR A 256 -7.45 32.62 13.66
CA TYR A 256 -8.24 31.44 13.38
C TYR A 256 -7.41 30.19 13.61
N THR A 257 -8.02 29.12 14.10
CA THR A 257 -7.37 27.82 14.33
C THR A 257 -8.09 26.73 13.58
N TRP A 258 -7.39 26.06 12.68
CA TRP A 258 -7.84 24.79 12.10
C TRP A 258 -7.47 23.67 13.07
N THR A 259 -8.41 22.78 13.33
CA THR A 259 -8.25 21.60 14.19
C THR A 259 -8.46 20.32 13.42
N ASN A 260 -8.10 19.18 14.01
CA ASN A 260 -8.23 17.85 13.38
C ASN A 260 -7.49 17.75 12.04
N LEU A 261 -6.33 18.34 11.97
CA LEU A 261 -5.44 18.23 10.82
C LEU A 261 -4.57 16.99 10.99
N ASP A 262 -4.55 16.09 10.01
CA ASP A 262 -3.66 14.94 9.99
C ASP A 262 -2.19 15.41 10.03
N ASP A 263 -1.44 15.03 11.05
CA ASP A 263 -0.07 15.51 11.30
C ASP A 263 0.97 14.90 10.34
N SER A 264 0.57 13.93 9.52
CA SER A 264 1.41 13.36 8.47
C SER A 264 1.65 14.30 7.28
N TYR A 265 0.89 15.40 7.20
CA TYR A 265 1.01 16.41 6.14
C TYR A 265 1.72 17.68 6.64
N ASN A 266 2.37 18.37 5.71
CA ASN A 266 2.94 19.69 5.97
C ASN A 266 1.87 20.78 5.79
N TRP A 267 1.50 21.42 6.89
CA TRP A 267 0.48 22.49 6.92
C TRP A 267 1.15 23.86 6.86
N THR A 268 0.67 24.71 5.95
CA THR A 268 1.13 26.10 5.81
C THR A 268 -0.06 27.02 5.57
N VAL A 269 0.10 28.31 5.93
CA VAL A 269 -0.93 29.33 5.72
C VAL A 269 -0.37 30.48 4.89
N LYS A 270 -1.19 30.98 3.97
CA LYS A 270 -0.89 32.18 3.18
C LYS A 270 -2.04 33.17 3.25
N GLU A 271 -1.74 34.45 3.22
CA GLU A 271 -2.75 35.47 2.94
C GLU A 271 -3.21 35.33 1.48
N PHE A 272 -4.52 35.27 1.28
CA PHE A 272 -5.10 35.02 -0.06
C PHE A 272 -4.79 36.16 -1.03
N SER A 273 -4.83 37.39 -0.54
CA SER A 273 -4.47 38.60 -1.28
C SER A 273 -3.99 39.67 -0.33
N VAL A 274 -2.78 40.16 -0.51
CA VAL A 274 -2.22 41.25 0.27
C VAL A 274 -2.87 42.56 -0.15
N PRO A 275 -3.45 43.37 0.78
CA PRO A 275 -4.06 44.63 0.43
C PRO A 275 -3.09 45.61 -0.23
N ALA A 276 -3.58 46.42 -1.15
CA ALA A 276 -2.77 47.41 -1.85
C ALA A 276 -2.12 48.40 -0.86
N GLY A 277 -0.87 48.70 -1.06
CA GLY A 277 -0.10 49.60 -0.18
C GLY A 277 0.46 48.94 1.08
N TYR A 278 0.39 47.62 1.20
CA TYR A 278 1.02 46.88 2.30
C TYR A 278 2.11 45.95 1.78
N LYS A 279 3.09 45.70 2.64
CA LYS A 279 4.08 44.62 2.52
C LYS A 279 3.73 43.52 3.51
N LEU A 280 3.67 42.28 3.04
CA LEU A 280 3.49 41.11 3.88
C LEU A 280 4.83 40.55 4.34
N ASP A 281 4.94 40.29 5.62
CA ASP A 281 5.99 39.47 6.25
C ASP A 281 5.28 38.26 6.94
N VAL A 282 5.83 37.06 6.75
CA VAL A 282 5.25 35.79 7.27
C VAL A 282 6.27 35.18 8.22
N GLU A 283 5.82 34.87 9.44
CA GLU A 283 6.62 34.16 10.42
C GLU A 283 5.86 32.91 10.87
N THR A 284 6.59 31.79 10.97
CA THR A 284 6.03 30.53 11.49
C THR A 284 6.77 30.14 12.76
N SER A 285 6.03 29.67 13.79
CA SER A 285 6.60 29.16 15.04
C SER A 285 7.56 28.00 14.79
N VAL A 286 8.47 27.74 15.72
CA VAL A 286 9.50 26.69 15.61
C VAL A 286 8.87 25.31 15.44
N ASP A 287 7.72 25.05 16.09
CA ASP A 287 6.95 23.81 15.99
C ASP A 287 6.03 23.75 14.76
N GLY A 288 6.01 24.81 13.95
CA GLY A 288 5.18 24.90 12.75
C GLY A 288 3.68 25.09 13.00
N SER A 289 3.24 25.21 14.25
CA SER A 289 1.80 25.23 14.61
C SER A 289 1.13 26.60 14.48
N ILE A 290 1.90 27.68 14.43
CA ILE A 290 1.38 29.04 14.37
C ILE A 290 2.03 29.81 13.22
N THR A 291 1.22 30.41 12.35
CA THR A 291 1.67 31.36 11.31
C THR A 291 1.20 32.75 11.63
N THR A 292 2.11 33.71 11.69
CA THR A 292 1.81 35.14 11.84
C THR A 292 1.97 35.86 10.51
N LEU A 293 0.89 36.48 10.04
CA LEU A 293 0.83 37.29 8.83
C LEU A 293 0.89 38.77 9.21
N THR A 294 2.03 39.43 9.02
CA THR A 294 2.19 40.85 9.36
C THR A 294 2.13 41.70 8.10
N ASN A 295 1.09 42.57 8.00
CA ASN A 295 1.03 43.56 6.95
C ASN A 295 1.51 44.93 7.45
N THR A 296 2.56 45.45 6.85
CA THR A 296 3.11 46.76 7.15
C THR A 296 2.74 47.74 6.05
N LYS A 297 2.03 48.83 6.40
CA LYS A 297 1.65 49.84 5.44
C LYS A 297 2.92 50.57 4.91
N LEU A 298 3.02 50.64 3.60
CA LEU A 298 4.14 51.34 2.95
C LEU A 298 3.90 52.84 3.10
N THR A 299 4.87 53.54 3.63
CA THR A 299 4.88 55.00 3.63
C THR A 299 5.28 55.47 2.24
N SER A 300 4.43 56.25 1.58
CA SER A 300 4.89 57.00 0.38
C SER A 300 6.08 57.84 0.77
N PRO A 301 7.15 57.85 -0.03
CA PRO A 301 8.24 58.80 0.22
C PRO A 301 7.60 60.19 0.26
N SER A 302 7.79 60.90 1.39
CA SER A 302 7.40 62.29 1.45
C SER A 302 8.24 63.05 0.42
N ILE A 303 7.60 63.53 -0.63
CA ILE A 303 8.23 64.46 -1.53
C ILE A 303 8.55 65.70 -0.67
N PRO A 304 9.81 66.09 -0.48
CA PRO A 304 10.12 67.32 0.22
C PRO A 304 9.34 68.45 -0.43
N PRO A 305 8.78 69.41 0.33
CA PRO A 305 8.09 70.54 -0.30
C PRO A 305 9.07 71.22 -1.27
N ALA A 306 8.62 71.38 -2.53
CA ALA A 306 9.43 72.03 -3.55
C ALA A 306 9.93 73.38 -3.04
N SER A 307 11.19 73.49 -2.79
CA SER A 307 11.86 74.77 -2.57
C SER A 307 11.58 75.67 -3.77
N SER A 308 10.89 76.77 -3.55
CA SER A 308 10.60 77.79 -4.56
C SER A 308 11.91 78.49 -4.96
N GLY A 309 12.79 77.78 -5.67
CA GLY A 309 13.97 78.28 -6.29
C GLY A 309 13.79 78.51 -7.79
N ARG A 310 13.99 79.67 -8.24
CA ARG A 310 13.92 80.18 -9.63
C ARG A 310 14.33 79.13 -10.65
N VAL A 311 13.44 78.89 -11.60
CA VAL A 311 13.62 78.04 -12.77
C VAL A 311 14.55 78.72 -13.73
N HIS A 312 15.74 78.19 -13.97
CA HIS A 312 16.47 78.42 -15.22
C HIS A 312 16.12 77.20 -16.13
N PRO A 313 15.71 77.45 -17.39
CA PRO A 313 15.44 76.34 -18.29
C PRO A 313 16.78 75.69 -18.71
N VAL A 314 17.08 74.54 -18.27
CA VAL A 314 18.12 73.69 -18.83
C VAL A 314 17.50 72.82 -19.88
N ASN A 315 17.87 73.09 -21.12
CA ASN A 315 17.52 72.27 -22.27
C ASN A 315 18.41 71.01 -22.26
N THR A 316 17.94 69.87 -21.73
CA THR A 316 18.61 68.60 -21.93
C THR A 316 17.71 67.73 -22.75
N GLY A 317 17.98 67.75 -24.09
CA GLY A 317 17.53 66.68 -24.95
C GLY A 317 18.19 65.37 -24.53
N ASP A 318 17.42 64.50 -23.97
CA ASP A 318 17.81 63.09 -23.90
C ASP A 318 16.55 62.25 -24.19
N SER A 319 16.50 61.83 -25.46
CA SER A 319 15.55 60.87 -25.97
C SER A 319 16.11 59.48 -25.74
N SER A 320 16.21 59.02 -24.50
CA SER A 320 16.63 57.65 -24.19
C SER A 320 15.39 56.75 -23.98
N ASP A 321 15.04 56.10 -25.06
CA ASP A 321 14.73 54.67 -25.17
C ASP A 321 13.85 54.00 -24.09
N ALA A 322 12.66 54.54 -23.84
CA ALA A 322 11.60 53.71 -23.22
C ALA A 322 11.17 52.53 -24.13
N ALA A 323 11.46 52.62 -25.46
CA ALA A 323 11.18 51.55 -26.40
C ALA A 323 12.11 50.33 -26.29
N ALA A 324 13.39 50.52 -25.81
CA ALA A 324 14.35 49.42 -25.66
C ALA A 324 14.02 48.47 -24.50
N TRP A 325 13.37 48.94 -23.43
CA TRP A 325 13.00 48.13 -22.29
C TRP A 325 11.76 47.27 -22.60
N PHE A 326 10.83 47.72 -23.42
CA PHE A 326 9.67 46.92 -23.86
C PHE A 326 10.05 45.77 -24.81
N MET A 327 11.11 45.89 -25.57
CA MET A 327 11.59 44.81 -26.46
C MET A 327 12.29 43.68 -25.73
N MET A 328 12.96 43.92 -24.59
CA MET A 328 13.64 42.87 -23.83
C MET A 328 12.65 41.96 -23.04
N PHE A 329 11.50 42.46 -22.63
CA PHE A 329 10.48 41.65 -21.95
C PHE A 329 9.70 40.76 -22.90
N SER A 330 9.51 41.14 -24.17
CA SER A 330 8.77 40.35 -25.13
C SER A 330 9.53 39.14 -25.67
N THR A 331 10.87 39.22 -25.75
CA THR A 331 11.71 38.09 -26.22
C THR A 331 11.91 37.00 -25.18
N SER A 332 11.92 37.34 -23.89
CA SER A 332 12.02 36.32 -22.82
C SER A 332 10.76 35.47 -22.70
N LEU A 333 9.55 36.02 -22.94
CA LEU A 333 8.30 35.27 -22.89
C LEU A 333 8.15 34.31 -24.08
N LEU A 334 8.65 34.69 -25.28
CA LEU A 334 8.64 33.81 -26.46
C LEU A 334 9.60 32.61 -26.31
N CYS A 335 10.76 32.76 -25.65
CA CYS A 335 11.69 31.66 -25.39
C CYS A 335 11.13 30.63 -24.42
N ILE A 336 10.35 31.04 -23.41
CA ILE A 336 9.71 30.14 -22.45
C ILE A 336 8.61 29.31 -23.13
N CYS A 337 7.79 29.92 -23.97
CA CYS A 337 6.75 29.20 -24.72
C CYS A 337 7.32 28.19 -25.73
N PHE A 338 8.50 28.47 -26.33
CA PHE A 338 9.15 27.56 -27.27
C PHE A 338 9.78 26.35 -26.55
N ALA A 339 10.36 26.55 -25.35
CA ALA A 339 10.93 25.48 -24.53
C ALA A 339 9.87 24.51 -23.98
N VAL A 340 8.70 25.02 -23.59
CA VAL A 340 7.56 24.21 -23.14
C VAL A 340 6.97 23.39 -24.28
N SER A 341 6.86 23.95 -25.48
CA SER A 341 6.35 23.25 -26.67
C SER A 341 7.27 22.10 -27.14
N ILE A 342 8.59 22.23 -26.98
CA ILE A 342 9.55 21.18 -27.30
C ILE A 342 9.49 20.04 -26.27
N LYS A 343 9.25 20.36 -24.99
CA LYS A 343 9.15 19.36 -23.92
C LYS A 343 7.87 18.50 -24.05
N LEU A 344 6.77 19.12 -24.47
CA LEU A 344 5.51 18.42 -24.71
C LEU A 344 5.54 17.48 -25.95
N ARG A 345 6.31 17.84 -26.99
CA ARG A 345 6.48 16.97 -28.18
C ARG A 345 7.39 15.76 -27.95
N LYS A 346 8.21 15.75 -26.87
CA LYS A 346 9.06 14.58 -26.52
C LYS A 346 8.34 13.56 -25.64
N GLN A 347 7.17 13.88 -25.09
CA GLN A 347 6.36 12.92 -24.29
C GLN A 347 5.28 12.18 -25.12
N THR A 348 5.14 12.49 -26.40
CA THR A 348 4.15 11.86 -27.30
C THR A 348 4.79 11.09 -28.45
N ARG A 349 6.03 10.61 -28.25
CA ARG A 349 6.67 9.63 -29.17
C ARG A 349 7.16 8.41 -28.41
#